data_6a193b12c48ee1817efc82d7056d641b
#
_entry.id   6a193b12c48ee1817efc82d7056d641b
#
_cell.length_a   1.000
_cell.length_b   1.000
_cell.length_c   1.000
_cell.angle_alpha   90.00
_cell.angle_beta   90.00
_cell.angle_gamma   90.00
#
_symmetry.space_group_name_H-M   'P 1'
#
loop_
_entity.id
_entity.type
_entity.pdbx_description
1 polymer ?
#
loop_
_entity_poly.entity_id
_entity_poly.type
_entity_poly.pdbx_seq_one_letter_code
_entity_poly.pdbx_strand_id
1 'polypeptide(L)' 'VDGMSLYDLNLGEKAIIKYINGDDKLTKRLLALGCIEGTEIELKRIAPLGDPIIVNLRGFDLAIRKKDAKNIFLAV' A
#
# COMPACT_ATOMS: atom_id res chain seq x y z
N VAL A 1 1.90 8.19 17.72
CA VAL A 1 1.36 7.78 16.44
C VAL A 1 2.37 7.03 15.66
N ASP A 2 1.92 6.04 15.04
CA ASP A 2 2.82 5.05 14.51
C ASP A 2 3.21 5.24 13.06
N GLY A 3 3.11 6.41 12.55
CA GLY A 3 3.54 6.70 11.22
C GLY A 3 2.44 6.61 10.19
N MET A 4 2.82 6.69 8.92
CA MET A 4 1.89 6.75 7.81
C MET A 4 1.47 5.40 7.31
N SER A 5 0.19 5.28 6.97
CA SER A 5 -0.27 4.13 6.21
C SER A 5 -0.22 4.47 4.72
N LEU A 6 -0.35 3.44 3.90
CA LEU A 6 -0.41 3.62 2.46
C LEU A 6 -1.54 4.57 2.04
N TYR A 7 -2.66 4.53 2.77
CA TYR A 7 -3.81 5.37 2.45
C TYR A 7 -3.55 6.86 2.69
N ASP A 8 -2.48 7.19 3.42
CA ASP A 8 -2.13 8.58 3.71
C ASP A 8 -1.23 9.21 2.65
N LEU A 9 -0.76 8.44 1.68
CA LEU A 9 0.07 9.00 0.61
C LEU A 9 -0.75 9.93 -0.28
N ASN A 10 -0.08 10.95 -0.80
CA ASN A 10 -0.64 11.80 -1.83
C ASN A 10 -0.30 11.23 -3.21
N LEU A 11 -1.09 11.62 -4.22
CA LEU A 11 -0.84 11.17 -5.58
C LEU A 11 0.59 11.49 -6.01
N GLY A 12 1.25 10.50 -6.57
CA GLY A 12 2.61 10.63 -7.06
C GLY A 12 3.69 10.44 -6.01
N GLU A 13 3.31 10.34 -4.73
CA GLU A 13 4.29 10.11 -3.68
C GLU A 13 4.76 8.66 -3.66
N LYS A 14 6.02 8.49 -3.29
CA LYS A 14 6.64 7.17 -3.11
C LYS A 14 7.05 6.99 -1.66
N ALA A 15 7.05 5.76 -1.22
CA ALA A 15 7.50 5.43 0.13
C ALA A 15 7.94 3.98 0.19
N ILE A 16 8.62 3.63 1.27
CA ILE A 16 9.08 2.26 1.50
C ILE A 16 8.13 1.60 2.48
N ILE A 17 7.73 0.38 2.18
CA ILE A 17 6.86 -0.39 3.07
C ILE A 17 7.63 -0.78 4.32
N LYS A 18 7.10 -0.45 5.47
CA LYS A 18 7.70 -0.78 6.75
C LYS A 18 7.17 -2.11 7.28
N TYR A 19 5.85 -2.25 7.35
CA TYR A 19 5.24 -3.52 7.74
C TYR A 19 3.77 -3.51 7.35
N ILE A 20 3.17 -4.71 7.33
CA ILE A 20 1.76 -4.89 7.03
C ILE A 20 1.08 -5.43 8.29
N ASN A 21 0.06 -4.72 8.75
CA ASN A 21 -0.70 -5.10 9.92
C ASN A 21 -2.08 -5.59 9.46
N GLY A 22 -2.23 -6.89 9.29
CA GLY A 22 -3.49 -7.44 8.82
C GLY A 22 -3.61 -8.89 9.23
N ASP A 23 -4.72 -9.51 8.83
CA ASP A 23 -4.89 -10.93 9.09
C ASP A 23 -4.01 -11.74 8.15
N ASP A 24 -3.92 -13.05 8.41
CA ASP A 24 -3.06 -13.93 7.63
C ASP A 24 -3.43 -13.93 6.15
N LYS A 25 -4.71 -13.85 5.83
CA LYS A 25 -5.18 -13.82 4.45
C LYS A 25 -4.66 -12.63 3.69
N LEU A 26 -4.80 -11.45 4.29
CA LEU A 26 -4.34 -10.22 3.67
C LEU A 26 -2.83 -10.25 3.48
N THR A 27 -2.11 -10.60 4.53
CA THR A 27 -0.66 -10.63 4.51
C THR A 27 -0.15 -11.58 3.44
N LYS A 28 -0.71 -12.77 3.36
CA LYS A 28 -0.29 -13.77 2.36
C LYS A 28 -0.55 -13.29 0.94
N ARG A 29 -1.71 -12.67 0.72
CA ARG A 29 -2.04 -12.15 -0.61
C ARG A 29 -1.07 -11.07 -1.04
N LEU A 30 -0.78 -10.13 -0.13
CA LEU A 30 0.12 -9.03 -0.45
C LEU A 30 1.55 -9.52 -0.67
N LEU A 31 2.00 -10.47 0.14
CA LEU A 31 3.32 -11.07 -0.05
C LEU A 31 3.43 -11.76 -1.41
N ALA A 32 2.39 -12.47 -1.81
CA ALA A 32 2.37 -13.14 -3.11
C ALA A 32 2.46 -12.15 -4.26
N LEU A 33 2.00 -10.93 -4.05
CA LEU A 33 2.05 -9.88 -5.06
C LEU A 33 3.35 -9.05 -4.99
N GLY A 34 4.25 -9.39 -4.06
CA GLY A 34 5.51 -8.67 -3.93
C GLY A 34 5.45 -7.46 -3.02
N CYS A 35 4.35 -7.27 -2.31
CA CYS A 35 4.17 -6.14 -1.40
C CYS A 35 4.77 -6.50 -0.04
N ILE A 36 6.08 -6.38 0.06
CA ILE A 36 6.82 -6.81 1.25
C ILE A 36 7.60 -5.66 1.86
N GLU A 37 8.02 -5.84 3.10
CA GLU A 37 8.85 -4.86 3.81
C GLU A 37 10.07 -4.50 2.98
N GLY A 38 10.38 -3.20 2.93
CA GLY A 38 11.54 -2.71 2.18
C GLY A 38 11.26 -2.40 0.73
N THR A 39 10.07 -2.71 0.23
CA THR A 39 9.73 -2.44 -1.18
C THR A 39 9.22 -1.02 -1.34
N GLU A 40 9.66 -0.35 -2.41
CA GLU A 40 9.15 0.98 -2.73
C GLU A 40 7.78 0.86 -3.39
N ILE A 41 6.86 1.73 -2.98
CA ILE A 41 5.50 1.76 -3.48
C ILE A 41 5.13 3.20 -3.82
N GLU A 42 4.42 3.40 -4.91
CA GLU A 42 4.01 4.74 -5.36
C GLU A 42 2.50 4.78 -5.54
N LEU A 43 1.85 5.84 -5.04
CA LEU A 43 0.41 6.01 -5.26
C LEU A 43 0.18 6.63 -6.64
N LYS A 44 -0.42 5.87 -7.53
CA LYS A 44 -0.63 6.28 -8.91
C LYS A 44 -1.99 6.94 -9.13
N ARG A 45 -3.02 6.45 -8.49
CA ARG A 45 -4.39 6.88 -8.76
C ARG A 45 -5.30 6.52 -7.60
N ILE A 46 -6.35 7.31 -7.43
CA ILE A 46 -7.40 7.04 -6.45
C ILE A 46 -8.71 6.96 -7.20
N ALA A 47 -9.47 5.90 -6.99
CA ALA A 47 -10.78 5.76 -7.63
C ALA A 47 -11.71 6.90 -7.18
N PRO A 48 -12.75 7.24 -7.97
CA PRO A 48 -13.59 8.41 -7.70
C PRO A 48 -14.17 8.50 -6.30
N LEU A 49 -14.45 7.37 -5.68
CA LEU A 49 -15.02 7.35 -4.33
C LEU A 49 -13.94 7.09 -3.25
N GLY A 50 -12.67 7.17 -3.64
CA GLY A 50 -11.58 6.94 -2.71
C GLY A 50 -11.20 5.49 -2.51
N ASP A 51 -11.82 4.57 -3.24
CA ASP A 51 -11.63 3.14 -3.05
C ASP A 51 -11.97 2.40 -4.35
N PRO A 52 -11.08 1.55 -4.87
CA PRO A 52 -9.74 1.27 -4.38
C PRO A 52 -8.73 2.35 -4.77
N ILE A 53 -7.53 2.24 -4.24
CA ILE A 53 -6.41 3.03 -4.72
C ILE A 53 -5.56 2.16 -5.64
N ILE A 54 -4.88 2.81 -6.59
CA ILE A 54 -3.98 2.12 -7.52
C ILE A 54 -2.56 2.52 -7.18
N VAL A 55 -1.74 1.54 -6.90
CA VAL A 55 -0.34 1.76 -6.56
C VAL A 55 0.56 1.07 -7.56
N ASN A 56 1.76 1.58 -7.72
CA ASN A 56 2.79 0.92 -8.53
C ASN A 56 3.81 0.30 -7.60
N LEU A 57 4.14 -0.94 -7.87
CA LEU A 57 5.00 -1.74 -7.05
C LEU A 57 5.85 -2.60 -7.99
N ARG A 58 7.18 -2.43 -7.93
CA ARG A 58 8.10 -3.20 -8.76
C ARG A 58 7.77 -3.15 -10.25
N GLY A 59 7.26 -2.02 -10.72
CA GLY A 59 6.99 -1.83 -12.13
C GLY A 59 5.61 -2.26 -12.60
N PHE A 60 4.74 -2.75 -11.72
CA PHE A 60 3.37 -3.06 -12.11
C PHE A 60 2.36 -2.38 -11.19
N ASP A 61 1.16 -2.19 -11.72
CA ASP A 61 0.09 -1.53 -10.97
C ASP A 61 -0.77 -2.56 -10.25
N LEU A 62 -1.20 -2.18 -9.05
CA LEU A 62 -1.97 -3.05 -8.19
C LEU A 62 -3.09 -2.25 -7.54
N ALA A 63 -4.32 -2.78 -7.57
CA ALA A 63 -5.45 -2.15 -6.88
C ALA A 63 -5.50 -2.66 -5.45
N ILE A 64 -5.56 -1.75 -4.49
CA ILE A 64 -5.64 -2.10 -3.08
C ILE A 64 -6.84 -1.39 -2.48
N ARG A 65 -7.67 -2.14 -1.77
CA ARG A 65 -8.83 -1.56 -1.12
C ARG A 65 -8.42 -0.64 0.01
N LYS A 66 -9.23 0.40 0.23
CA LYS A 66 -8.99 1.37 1.29
C LYS A 66 -8.73 0.71 2.64
N LYS A 67 -9.56 -0.25 3.02
CA LYS A 67 -9.41 -0.92 4.31
C LYS A 67 -8.07 -1.66 4.45
N ASP A 68 -7.57 -2.18 3.34
CA ASP A 68 -6.29 -2.88 3.33
C ASP A 68 -5.12 -1.90 3.32
N ALA A 69 -5.28 -0.81 2.59
CA ALA A 69 -4.24 0.23 2.51
C ALA A 69 -3.97 0.84 3.89
N LYS A 70 -4.98 0.94 4.73
CA LYS A 70 -4.82 1.48 6.07
C LYS A 70 -3.98 0.58 6.99
N ASN A 71 -3.77 -0.66 6.59
CA ASN A 71 -2.98 -1.63 7.35
C ASN A 71 -1.59 -1.85 6.78
N ILE A 72 -1.23 -1.10 5.73
CA ILE A 72 0.11 -1.14 5.16
C ILE A 72 0.83 0.11 5.64
N PHE A 73 1.84 -0.05 6.49
CA PHE A 73 2.53 1.07 7.10
C PHE A 73 3.86 1.34 6.42
N LEU A 74 4.19 2.62 6.31
CA LEU A 74 5.30 3.10 5.53
C LEU A 74 6.42 3.61 6.42
N ALA A 75 7.65 3.46 5.94
CA ALA A 75 8.80 4.08 6.59
C ALA A 75 8.84 5.54 6.15
N VAL A 76 8.83 6.42 7.10
CA VAL A 76 8.88 7.86 6.83
C VAL A 76 10.07 8.50 7.52
#